data_fc68c2b3ab6c1a8f72f8baca10aa17cb
#
_entry.id   fc68c2b3ab6c1a8f72f8baca10aa17cb
#
_cell.length_a   1.000
_cell.length_b   1.000
_cell.length_c   1.000
_cell.angle_alpha   90.00
_cell.angle_beta   90.00
_cell.angle_gamma   90.00
#
_symmetry.space_group_name_H-M   'P 1'
#
loop_
_entity.id
_entity.type
_entity.pdbx_description
1 polymer ?
#
loop_
_entity_poly.entity_id
_entity_poly.type
_entity_poly.pdbx_seq_one_letter_code
_entity_poly.pdbx_strand_id
1 'polypeptide(L)'
;MTTAGDDLPDVPSGSPHYRILLIEDDLGDALLVEELLHDTGLPFELTTRATLAQARTELATSQADCILLDLHLPDVSGIDALTAVRALAPNTAVIVMTGLSEAQAGTEAMAAGAQDYLVKGKVEADLLHRTVRYAVHRSQTERANSQAQAARQRAEENARLERGLLPQPILDTSTVRVTSRYLPGAALALLGGDFLDVVEGDDGLLHAVVGDVSGHGPDAAALGVFLRIAWRSLVLGGHQGEDLLHLMERILIAERGSHSLFATCALLKLDQRAGTVTLHLAGHHEPLLTTVDGTHEVTAAHGIALGIVPGLRSWPSTTVALPAAGALTLYTDGLTEGHSGADNDRLGVEGLLTLIESLPPADPAVHVDRLIQETHRLNAGRHSDDLAVLRLDWGDTHFRA
;
A
#
# COMPACT_ATOMS: atom_id res chain seq x y z
N MET A 1 23.59 26.07 58.17
CA MET A 1 23.50 24.59 58.25
C MET A 1 22.30 24.17 57.44
N THR A 2 22.54 23.86 56.19
CA THR A 2 21.52 23.50 55.21
C THR A 2 21.81 22.05 54.83
N THR A 3 20.91 21.14 55.12
CA THR A 3 21.00 19.74 54.80
C THR A 3 20.79 19.52 53.31
N ALA A 4 21.80 18.93 52.67
CA ALA A 4 21.70 18.45 51.30
C ALA A 4 20.76 17.23 51.27
N GLY A 5 19.71 17.32 50.49
CA GLY A 5 18.87 16.17 50.13
C GLY A 5 19.57 15.38 49.05
N ASP A 6 19.72 14.08 49.29
CA ASP A 6 20.14 13.09 48.29
C ASP A 6 19.08 13.00 47.18
N ASP A 7 19.36 13.62 46.04
CA ASP A 7 18.64 13.41 44.79
C ASP A 7 19.17 12.10 44.17
N LEU A 8 18.42 11.01 44.37
CA LEU A 8 18.57 9.78 43.57
C LEU A 8 18.16 10.13 42.12
N PRO A 9 18.92 9.73 41.10
CA PRO A 9 18.58 10.03 39.74
C PRO A 9 17.27 9.36 39.33
N ASP A 10 16.37 10.18 38.82
CA ASP A 10 15.09 9.80 38.22
C ASP A 10 15.32 8.68 37.18
N VAL A 11 14.75 7.48 37.41
CA VAL A 11 14.77 6.36 36.47
C VAL A 11 13.85 6.79 35.31
N PRO A 12 14.32 6.77 34.05
CA PRO A 12 13.49 7.19 32.93
C PRO A 12 12.24 6.30 32.87
N SER A 13 11.07 6.92 32.93
CA SER A 13 9.76 6.34 32.74
C SER A 13 9.66 5.72 31.36
N GLY A 14 9.98 4.41 31.22
CA GLY A 14 9.98 3.67 29.97
C GLY A 14 10.77 2.37 29.98
N SER A 15 11.16 1.86 31.14
CA SER A 15 11.76 0.51 31.22
C SER A 15 10.73 -0.55 30.80
N PRO A 16 11.08 -1.46 29.87
CA PRO A 16 10.16 -2.50 29.43
C PRO A 16 9.75 -3.37 30.61
N HIS A 17 8.44 -3.49 30.85
CA HIS A 17 7.88 -4.37 31.86
C HIS A 17 7.77 -5.77 31.25
N TYR A 18 8.46 -6.77 31.82
CA TYR A 18 8.52 -8.12 31.29
C TYR A 18 7.41 -9.00 31.89
N ARG A 19 6.59 -9.61 31.05
CA ARG A 19 5.64 -10.65 31.47
C ARG A 19 6.32 -12.01 31.37
N ILE A 20 6.61 -12.60 32.52
CA ILE A 20 7.35 -13.87 32.64
C ILE A 20 6.36 -14.97 33.03
N LEU A 21 6.30 -16.04 32.26
CA LEU A 21 5.62 -17.27 32.62
C LEU A 21 6.66 -18.29 33.12
N LEU A 22 6.58 -18.67 34.38
CA LEU A 22 7.36 -19.76 34.94
C LEU A 22 6.56 -21.06 34.92
N ILE A 23 7.10 -22.11 34.31
CA ILE A 23 6.48 -23.44 34.25
C ILE A 23 7.38 -24.36 35.10
N GLU A 24 6.96 -24.63 36.34
CA GLU A 24 7.74 -25.28 37.38
C GLU A 24 6.80 -25.94 38.37
N ASP A 25 6.95 -27.22 38.62
CA ASP A 25 6.10 -27.98 39.56
C ASP A 25 6.60 -28.01 40.99
N ASP A 26 7.90 -27.83 41.23
CA ASP A 26 8.46 -27.70 42.55
C ASP A 26 8.28 -26.30 43.12
N LEU A 27 7.54 -26.18 44.21
CA LEU A 27 7.26 -24.90 44.86
C LEU A 27 8.52 -24.22 45.40
N GLY A 28 9.53 -25.00 45.83
CA GLY A 28 10.80 -24.46 46.36
C GLY A 28 11.62 -23.84 45.22
N ASP A 29 11.71 -24.50 44.07
CA ASP A 29 12.40 -24.00 42.90
C ASP A 29 11.68 -22.76 42.33
N ALA A 30 10.35 -22.79 42.33
CA ALA A 30 9.54 -21.63 41.87
C ALA A 30 9.76 -20.38 42.72
N LEU A 31 9.77 -20.54 44.06
CA LEU A 31 10.08 -19.44 44.99
C LEU A 31 11.51 -18.93 44.84
N LEU A 32 12.48 -19.81 44.61
CA LEU A 32 13.86 -19.40 44.37
C LEU A 32 14.00 -18.56 43.12
N VAL A 33 13.34 -18.95 42.06
CA VAL A 33 13.30 -18.18 40.78
C VAL A 33 12.64 -16.82 40.95
N GLU A 34 11.53 -16.74 41.71
CA GLU A 34 10.85 -15.49 42.02
C GLU A 34 11.76 -14.55 42.85
N GLU A 35 12.47 -15.07 43.86
CA GLU A 35 13.42 -14.30 44.68
C GLU A 35 14.58 -13.78 43.81
N LEU A 36 15.15 -14.65 42.96
CA LEU A 36 16.19 -14.24 42.02
C LEU A 36 15.70 -13.17 41.03
N LEU A 37 14.48 -13.26 40.52
CA LEU A 37 13.90 -12.23 39.67
C LEU A 37 13.75 -10.89 40.37
N HIS A 38 13.35 -10.88 41.65
CA HIS A 38 13.30 -9.66 42.47
C HIS A 38 14.68 -9.03 42.63
N ASP A 39 15.70 -9.84 42.87
CA ASP A 39 17.08 -9.40 43.04
C ASP A 39 17.69 -8.84 41.73
N THR A 40 17.09 -9.15 40.55
CA THR A 40 17.57 -8.62 39.26
C THR A 40 17.31 -7.13 39.08
N GLY A 41 16.37 -6.56 39.82
CA GLY A 41 15.87 -5.19 39.60
C GLY A 41 15.11 -4.97 38.30
N LEU A 42 14.78 -6.02 37.55
CA LEU A 42 13.91 -5.93 36.36
C LEU A 42 12.47 -5.59 36.78
N PRO A 43 11.77 -4.71 36.07
CA PRO A 43 10.33 -4.59 36.22
C PRO A 43 9.64 -5.76 35.53
N PHE A 44 9.04 -6.67 36.31
CA PHE A 44 8.40 -7.88 35.78
C PHE A 44 7.05 -8.17 36.43
N GLU A 45 6.22 -8.93 35.70
CA GLU A 45 5.04 -9.62 36.21
C GLU A 45 5.29 -11.13 36.04
N LEU A 46 5.23 -11.88 37.15
CA LEU A 46 5.45 -13.32 37.13
C LEU A 46 4.13 -14.06 37.25
N THR A 47 3.92 -15.00 36.36
CA THR A 47 2.84 -16.00 36.45
C THR A 47 3.47 -17.38 36.55
N THR A 48 3.11 -18.19 37.57
CA THR A 48 3.63 -19.53 37.75
C THR A 48 2.58 -20.58 37.46
N ARG A 49 2.94 -21.64 36.72
CA ARG A 49 2.11 -22.79 36.41
C ARG A 49 2.88 -24.08 36.66
N ALA A 50 2.24 -25.07 37.31
CA ALA A 50 2.91 -26.29 37.72
C ALA A 50 2.88 -27.41 36.64
N THR A 51 2.14 -27.21 35.53
CA THR A 51 2.02 -28.23 34.49
C THR A 51 1.93 -27.57 33.12
N LEU A 52 2.29 -28.30 32.08
CA LEU A 52 2.10 -27.85 30.67
C LEU A 52 0.63 -27.60 30.37
N ALA A 53 -0.29 -28.40 30.90
CA ALA A 53 -1.72 -28.19 30.70
C ALA A 53 -2.22 -26.84 31.25
N GLN A 54 -1.74 -26.42 32.40
CA GLN A 54 -2.04 -25.12 32.99
C GLN A 54 -1.38 -23.99 32.17
N ALA A 55 -0.13 -24.18 31.75
CA ALA A 55 0.57 -23.21 30.91
C ALA A 55 -0.14 -23.02 29.54
N ARG A 56 -0.70 -24.08 28.96
CA ARG A 56 -1.51 -23.99 27.72
C ARG A 56 -2.74 -23.09 27.92
N THR A 57 -3.43 -23.23 29.04
CA THR A 57 -4.60 -22.40 29.35
C THR A 57 -4.22 -20.93 29.51
N GLU A 58 -3.09 -20.68 30.18
CA GLU A 58 -2.56 -19.32 30.35
C GLU A 58 -2.17 -18.68 29.03
N LEU A 59 -1.38 -19.37 28.21
CA LEU A 59 -0.91 -18.89 26.90
C LEU A 59 -2.03 -18.70 25.88
N ALA A 60 -3.20 -19.29 26.09
CA ALA A 60 -4.39 -19.06 25.26
C ALA A 60 -5.07 -17.69 25.56
N THR A 61 -4.87 -17.15 26.76
CA THR A 61 -5.55 -15.93 27.24
C THR A 61 -4.61 -14.76 27.46
N SER A 62 -3.33 -15.02 27.71
CA SER A 62 -2.32 -14.00 27.99
C SER A 62 -1.05 -14.22 27.15
N GLN A 63 -0.33 -13.12 26.87
CA GLN A 63 0.97 -13.19 26.18
C GLN A 63 2.10 -13.05 27.20
N ALA A 64 3.06 -13.95 27.13
CA ALA A 64 4.32 -13.83 27.86
C ALA A 64 5.42 -13.29 26.94
N ASP A 65 6.33 -12.48 27.51
CA ASP A 65 7.52 -12.00 26.81
C ASP A 65 8.67 -13.02 26.92
N CYS A 66 8.69 -13.75 28.07
CA CYS A 66 9.63 -14.82 28.33
C CYS A 66 8.94 -15.97 29.06
N ILE A 67 9.33 -17.21 28.71
CA ILE A 67 8.93 -18.41 29.44
C ILE A 67 10.19 -19.01 30.05
N LEU A 68 10.17 -19.22 31.40
CA LEU A 68 11.13 -20.02 32.11
C LEU A 68 10.54 -21.42 32.26
N LEU A 69 11.17 -22.42 31.69
CA LEU A 69 10.62 -23.76 31.53
C LEU A 69 11.49 -24.80 32.26
N ASP A 70 10.93 -25.47 33.26
CA ASP A 70 11.50 -26.73 33.72
C ASP A 70 11.22 -27.84 32.71
N LEU A 71 12.21 -28.69 32.45
CA LEU A 71 12.09 -29.85 31.59
C LEU A 71 11.41 -31.06 32.26
N HIS A 72 11.28 -31.08 33.59
CA HIS A 72 10.72 -32.18 34.34
C HIS A 72 9.38 -31.82 34.97
N LEU A 73 8.34 -31.73 34.13
CA LEU A 73 6.99 -31.46 34.58
C LEU A 73 6.21 -32.78 34.80
N PRO A 74 5.16 -32.80 35.65
CA PRO A 74 4.39 -33.99 35.96
C PRO A 74 3.67 -34.59 34.75
N ASP A 75 3.32 -33.77 33.75
CA ASP A 75 2.53 -34.12 32.58
C ASP A 75 3.37 -34.23 31.28
N VAL A 76 4.62 -33.79 31.30
CA VAL A 76 5.54 -33.88 30.16
C VAL A 76 6.99 -33.72 30.64
N SER A 77 7.95 -34.36 29.98
CA SER A 77 9.36 -34.26 30.38
C SER A 77 10.31 -34.11 29.20
N GLY A 78 11.51 -33.56 29.48
CA GLY A 78 12.61 -33.42 28.53
C GLY A 78 12.27 -32.47 27.37
N ILE A 79 12.84 -32.75 26.21
CA ILE A 79 12.70 -31.90 25.00
C ILE A 79 11.25 -31.84 24.50
N ASP A 80 10.41 -32.83 24.83
CA ASP A 80 8.98 -32.79 24.46
C ASP A 80 8.25 -31.63 25.14
N ALA A 81 8.64 -31.26 26.39
CA ALA A 81 8.12 -30.09 27.09
C ALA A 81 8.44 -28.81 26.32
N LEU A 82 9.70 -28.63 25.91
CA LEU A 82 10.13 -27.49 25.11
C LEU A 82 9.41 -27.40 23.75
N THR A 83 9.32 -28.54 23.06
CA THR A 83 8.64 -28.64 21.76
C THR A 83 7.18 -28.22 21.87
N ALA A 84 6.49 -28.72 22.92
CA ALA A 84 5.10 -28.37 23.17
C ALA A 84 4.91 -26.88 23.51
N VAL A 85 5.77 -26.31 24.38
CA VAL A 85 5.74 -24.87 24.72
C VAL A 85 5.97 -23.99 23.48
N ARG A 86 6.96 -24.36 22.65
CA ARG A 86 7.23 -23.61 21.41
C ARG A 86 6.10 -23.67 20.39
N ALA A 87 5.39 -24.81 20.33
CA ALA A 87 4.20 -24.92 19.48
C ALA A 87 3.04 -24.01 19.96
N LEU A 88 2.92 -23.83 21.29
CA LEU A 88 1.92 -22.96 21.91
C LEU A 88 2.28 -21.47 21.81
N ALA A 89 3.56 -21.15 21.95
CA ALA A 89 4.07 -19.79 21.97
C ALA A 89 5.29 -19.60 21.04
N PRO A 90 5.12 -19.71 19.69
CA PRO A 90 6.22 -19.76 18.73
C PRO A 90 7.06 -18.47 18.68
N ASN A 91 6.51 -17.39 19.18
CA ASN A 91 7.12 -16.06 19.16
C ASN A 91 7.61 -15.57 20.53
N THR A 92 7.54 -16.41 21.56
CA THR A 92 7.95 -16.07 22.92
C THR A 92 9.36 -16.62 23.18
N ALA A 93 10.19 -15.87 23.89
CA ALA A 93 11.49 -16.34 24.34
C ALA A 93 11.31 -17.48 25.35
N VAL A 94 11.97 -18.63 25.12
CA VAL A 94 11.93 -19.75 26.03
C VAL A 94 13.34 -20.00 26.57
N ILE A 95 13.51 -19.89 27.90
CA ILE A 95 14.74 -20.21 28.65
C ILE A 95 14.45 -21.49 29.42
N VAL A 96 15.27 -22.50 29.20
CA VAL A 96 15.14 -23.79 29.89
C VAL A 96 15.86 -23.76 31.21
N MET A 97 15.22 -24.30 32.25
CA MET A 97 15.84 -24.49 33.60
C MET A 97 16.14 -25.97 33.79
N THR A 98 17.42 -26.29 34.05
CA THR A 98 17.89 -27.68 34.16
C THR A 98 18.52 -27.95 35.55
N GLY A 99 18.48 -29.21 36.00
CA GLY A 99 19.16 -29.63 37.21
C GLY A 99 20.71 -29.67 37.06
N LEU A 100 21.42 -29.71 38.19
CA LEU A 100 22.89 -29.74 38.25
C LEU A 100 23.57 -30.93 37.52
N SER A 101 22.86 -32.03 37.34
CA SER A 101 23.33 -33.25 36.67
C SER A 101 23.07 -33.26 35.15
N GLU A 102 22.41 -32.23 34.59
CA GLU A 102 21.81 -32.25 33.26
C GLU A 102 22.40 -31.22 32.29
N ALA A 103 23.69 -30.91 32.42
CA ALA A 103 24.35 -29.96 31.52
C ALA A 103 24.22 -30.35 30.01
N GLN A 104 24.06 -31.64 29.73
CA GLN A 104 23.82 -32.15 28.38
C GLN A 104 22.42 -31.82 27.88
N ALA A 105 21.40 -31.84 28.74
CA ALA A 105 20.03 -31.48 28.41
C ALA A 105 19.91 -30.00 28.02
N GLY A 106 20.72 -29.11 28.61
CA GLY A 106 20.79 -27.71 28.20
C GLY A 106 21.25 -27.53 26.74
N THR A 107 22.27 -28.28 26.32
CA THR A 107 22.77 -28.25 24.93
C THR A 107 21.74 -28.81 23.95
N GLU A 108 21.03 -29.87 24.32
CA GLU A 108 19.95 -30.46 23.54
C GLU A 108 18.75 -29.49 23.42
N ALA A 109 18.41 -28.77 24.48
CA ALA A 109 17.38 -27.74 24.50
C ALA A 109 17.72 -26.59 23.57
N MET A 110 18.99 -26.14 23.52
CA MET A 110 19.42 -25.13 22.54
C MET A 110 19.27 -25.62 21.10
N ALA A 111 19.65 -26.87 20.82
CA ALA A 111 19.45 -27.46 19.49
C ALA A 111 17.96 -27.62 19.12
N ALA A 112 17.09 -27.84 20.11
CA ALA A 112 15.64 -27.90 19.94
C ALA A 112 14.98 -26.50 19.90
N GLY A 113 15.78 -25.43 20.04
CA GLY A 113 15.39 -24.04 19.81
C GLY A 113 15.02 -23.25 21.07
N ALA A 114 15.46 -23.63 22.25
CA ALA A 114 15.49 -22.73 23.39
C ALA A 114 16.39 -21.53 23.06
N GLN A 115 16.06 -20.35 23.56
CA GLN A 115 16.91 -19.16 23.41
C GLN A 115 18.14 -19.21 24.32
N ASP A 116 18.01 -19.83 25.51
CA ASP A 116 19.10 -20.07 26.45
C ASP A 116 18.70 -21.16 27.44
N TYR A 117 19.67 -21.57 28.30
CA TYR A 117 19.38 -22.44 29.41
C TYR A 117 20.11 -21.99 30.68
N LEU A 118 19.53 -22.28 31.82
CA LEU A 118 20.05 -21.96 33.15
C LEU A 118 20.09 -23.21 34.02
N VAL A 119 21.16 -23.37 34.79
CA VAL A 119 21.32 -24.53 35.70
C VAL A 119 20.83 -24.15 37.10
N LYS A 120 19.75 -24.80 37.58
CA LYS A 120 19.16 -24.59 38.89
C LYS A 120 20.25 -24.71 39.98
N GLY A 121 20.22 -23.84 40.99
CA GLY A 121 21.20 -23.78 42.07
C GLY A 121 22.57 -23.17 41.72
N LYS A 122 22.81 -22.77 40.47
CA LYS A 122 23.98 -22.00 40.02
C LYS A 122 23.63 -20.66 39.40
N VAL A 123 22.36 -20.36 39.29
CA VAL A 123 21.87 -19.09 38.72
C VAL A 123 22.04 -17.99 39.76
N GLU A 124 22.73 -16.93 39.36
CA GLU A 124 22.83 -15.68 40.11
C GLU A 124 21.90 -14.64 39.47
N ALA A 125 21.41 -13.65 40.23
CA ALA A 125 20.49 -12.63 39.76
C ALA A 125 21.00 -11.90 38.48
N ASP A 126 22.29 -11.55 38.46
CA ASP A 126 22.91 -10.90 37.28
C ASP A 126 22.91 -11.77 36.04
N LEU A 127 23.05 -13.08 36.18
CA LEU A 127 22.98 -14.02 35.05
C LEU A 127 21.54 -14.12 34.54
N LEU A 128 20.58 -14.30 35.45
CA LEU A 128 19.16 -14.36 35.12
C LEU A 128 18.70 -13.07 34.40
N HIS A 129 19.09 -11.91 34.96
CA HIS A 129 18.84 -10.60 34.36
C HIS A 129 19.29 -10.54 32.90
N ARG A 130 20.56 -10.86 32.66
CA ARG A 130 21.14 -10.80 31.30
C ARG A 130 20.45 -11.78 30.36
N THR A 131 20.25 -13.02 30.83
CA THR A 131 19.65 -14.09 30.02
C THR A 131 18.22 -13.72 29.60
N VAL A 132 17.37 -13.27 30.52
CA VAL A 132 16.00 -12.85 30.21
C VAL A 132 15.98 -11.68 29.19
N ARG A 133 16.78 -10.65 29.47
CA ARG A 133 16.85 -9.48 28.61
C ARG A 133 17.32 -9.81 27.19
N TYR A 134 18.37 -10.61 27.06
CA TYR A 134 18.90 -11.00 25.75
C TYR A 134 17.95 -11.93 25.00
N ALA A 135 17.33 -12.89 25.68
CA ALA A 135 16.40 -13.82 25.08
C ALA A 135 15.16 -13.07 24.53
N VAL A 136 14.59 -12.16 25.31
CA VAL A 136 13.44 -11.33 24.88
C VAL A 136 13.83 -10.42 23.73
N HIS A 137 14.93 -9.69 23.84
CA HIS A 137 15.37 -8.78 22.77
C HIS A 137 15.65 -9.53 21.47
N ARG A 138 16.30 -10.68 21.54
CA ARG A 138 16.57 -11.53 20.37
C ARG A 138 15.28 -12.01 19.73
N SER A 139 14.34 -12.53 20.52
CA SER A 139 13.04 -12.98 20.03
C SER A 139 12.25 -11.84 19.35
N GLN A 140 12.24 -10.66 19.96
CA GLN A 140 11.58 -9.47 19.39
C GLN A 140 12.22 -9.04 18.06
N THR A 141 13.55 -9.06 17.98
CA THR A 141 14.29 -8.68 16.76
C THR A 141 14.05 -9.70 15.65
N GLU A 142 14.11 -11.00 15.93
CA GLU A 142 13.83 -12.06 14.96
C GLU A 142 12.39 -11.96 14.43
N ARG A 143 11.44 -11.66 15.31
CA ARG A 143 10.03 -11.46 14.97
C ARG A 143 9.82 -10.23 14.07
N ALA A 144 10.41 -9.09 14.43
CA ALA A 144 10.32 -7.87 13.62
C ALA A 144 10.94 -8.06 12.24
N ASN A 145 12.10 -8.73 12.16
CA ASN A 145 12.75 -9.03 10.88
C ASN A 145 11.92 -9.97 10.01
N SER A 146 11.33 -11.02 10.58
CA SER A 146 10.48 -11.97 9.87
C SER A 146 9.21 -11.29 9.34
N GLN A 147 8.58 -10.44 10.14
CA GLN A 147 7.41 -9.65 9.72
C GLN A 147 7.75 -8.66 8.60
N ALA A 148 8.87 -7.95 8.74
CA ALA A 148 9.34 -7.01 7.71
C ALA A 148 9.67 -7.72 6.38
N GLN A 149 10.28 -8.91 6.46
CA GLN A 149 10.59 -9.71 5.28
C GLN A 149 9.32 -10.22 4.58
N ALA A 150 8.36 -10.74 5.36
CA ALA A 150 7.07 -11.18 4.81
C ALA A 150 6.28 -10.03 4.18
N ALA A 151 6.31 -8.84 4.79
CA ALA A 151 5.67 -7.64 4.24
C ALA A 151 6.35 -7.18 2.93
N ARG A 152 7.67 -7.19 2.87
CA ARG A 152 8.43 -6.87 1.63
C ARG A 152 8.12 -7.85 0.51
N GLN A 153 8.12 -9.15 0.81
CA GLN A 153 7.82 -10.17 -0.19
C GLN A 153 6.41 -10.01 -0.77
N ARG A 154 5.40 -9.78 0.09
CA ARG A 154 4.02 -9.50 -0.37
C ARG A 154 3.94 -8.24 -1.23
N ALA A 155 4.64 -7.18 -0.81
CA ALA A 155 4.69 -5.94 -1.59
C ALA A 155 5.33 -6.15 -2.98
N GLU A 156 6.42 -6.94 -3.07
CA GLU A 156 7.07 -7.27 -4.34
C GLU A 156 6.18 -8.13 -5.26
N GLU A 157 5.46 -9.10 -4.69
CA GLU A 157 4.50 -9.94 -5.43
C GLU A 157 3.35 -9.09 -5.98
N ASN A 158 2.75 -8.23 -5.15
CA ASN A 158 1.71 -7.29 -5.58
C ASN A 158 2.23 -6.34 -6.67
N ALA A 159 3.42 -5.75 -6.47
CA ALA A 159 4.06 -4.88 -7.45
C ALA A 159 4.30 -5.55 -8.80
N ARG A 160 4.58 -6.86 -8.81
CA ARG A 160 4.75 -7.62 -10.04
C ARG A 160 3.43 -7.85 -10.77
N LEU A 161 2.36 -8.19 -10.05
CA LEU A 161 1.02 -8.35 -10.60
C LEU A 161 0.51 -7.04 -11.20
N GLU A 162 0.63 -5.95 -10.48
CA GLU A 162 0.12 -4.63 -10.86
C GLU A 162 0.86 -4.04 -12.07
N ARG A 163 2.19 -4.24 -12.19
CA ARG A 163 2.93 -3.86 -13.41
C ARG A 163 2.42 -4.57 -14.67
N GLY A 164 1.96 -5.82 -14.54
CA GLY A 164 1.31 -6.56 -15.63
C GLY A 164 -0.06 -6.01 -16.02
N LEU A 165 -0.69 -5.24 -15.14
CA LEU A 165 -2.01 -4.63 -15.35
C LEU A 165 -1.94 -3.18 -15.86
N LEU A 166 -0.77 -2.51 -15.79
CA LEU A 166 -0.61 -1.18 -16.35
C LEU A 166 -0.71 -1.21 -17.87
N PRO A 167 -1.35 -0.22 -18.51
CA PRO A 167 -1.52 -0.19 -19.94
C PRO A 167 -0.20 -0.01 -20.68
N GLN A 168 -0.03 -0.78 -21.75
CA GLN A 168 0.94 -0.48 -22.79
C GLN A 168 0.17 -0.12 -24.05
N PRO A 169 0.37 1.08 -24.62
CA PRO A 169 -0.30 1.50 -25.86
C PRO A 169 -0.08 0.49 -26.98
N ILE A 170 -1.14 0.21 -27.76
CA ILE A 170 -1.04 -0.59 -28.99
C ILE A 170 -1.01 0.39 -30.15
N LEU A 171 0.16 0.58 -30.76
CA LEU A 171 0.41 1.52 -31.84
C LEU A 171 1.19 0.80 -32.94
N ASP A 172 0.69 0.86 -34.16
CA ASP A 172 1.35 0.25 -35.33
C ASP A 172 2.03 1.29 -36.23
N THR A 173 1.26 2.29 -36.68
CA THR A 173 1.69 3.26 -37.69
C THR A 173 1.54 4.73 -37.25
N SER A 174 0.99 4.94 -36.09
CA SER A 174 0.70 6.28 -35.58
C SER A 174 1.98 7.12 -35.42
N THR A 175 1.94 8.34 -35.91
CA THR A 175 2.96 9.36 -35.70
C THR A 175 2.69 10.20 -34.43
N VAL A 176 1.62 9.89 -33.71
CA VAL A 176 1.29 10.53 -32.43
C VAL A 176 2.21 10.00 -31.37
N ARG A 177 2.87 10.90 -30.65
CA ARG A 177 3.63 10.55 -29.45
C ARG A 177 2.67 10.44 -28.27
N VAL A 178 2.66 9.28 -27.62
CA VAL A 178 1.85 9.00 -26.45
C VAL A 178 2.71 9.11 -25.20
N THR A 179 2.31 9.96 -24.26
CA THR A 179 2.90 10.06 -22.93
C THR A 179 1.81 9.78 -21.90
N SER A 180 2.01 8.76 -21.09
CA SER A 180 1.08 8.42 -20.01
C SER A 180 1.78 8.37 -18.66
N ARG A 181 1.08 8.82 -17.61
CA ARG A 181 1.50 8.66 -16.22
C ARG A 181 0.33 8.21 -15.39
N TYR A 182 0.64 7.34 -14.46
CA TYR A 182 -0.31 6.82 -13.49
C TYR A 182 0.34 6.81 -12.11
N LEU A 183 -0.28 7.45 -11.13
CA LEU A 183 0.17 7.48 -9.75
C LEU A 183 -1.00 7.13 -8.84
N PRO A 184 -0.90 6.05 -8.07
CA PRO A 184 -1.93 5.70 -7.09
C PRO A 184 -1.91 6.67 -5.91
N GLY A 185 -3.09 7.01 -5.38
CA GLY A 185 -3.24 7.91 -4.25
C GLY A 185 -2.73 7.34 -2.94
N ALA A 186 -2.80 6.03 -2.74
CA ALA A 186 -2.31 5.37 -1.53
C ALA A 186 -0.84 4.92 -1.68
N ALA A 187 0.01 5.26 -0.70
CA ALA A 187 1.46 5.04 -0.73
C ALA A 187 1.90 3.56 -0.90
N LEU A 188 1.02 2.61 -0.68
CA LEU A 188 1.28 1.17 -0.81
C LEU A 188 0.46 0.49 -1.92
N ALA A 189 -0.43 1.22 -2.60
CA ALA A 189 -1.16 0.74 -3.76
C ALA A 189 -0.37 1.07 -5.03
N LEU A 190 -0.44 0.21 -6.04
CA LEU A 190 0.09 0.49 -7.38
C LEU A 190 -1.04 0.73 -8.39
N LEU A 191 -2.28 0.39 -8.04
CA LEU A 191 -3.48 0.63 -8.82
C LEU A 191 -4.59 1.22 -7.94
N GLY A 192 -5.32 2.16 -8.50
CA GLY A 192 -6.52 2.73 -7.94
C GLY A 192 -7.69 2.65 -8.91
N GLY A 193 -8.74 3.47 -8.70
CA GLY A 193 -9.92 3.52 -9.54
C GLY A 193 -9.68 4.07 -10.95
N ASP A 194 -8.65 4.89 -11.09
CA ASP A 194 -8.27 5.51 -12.35
C ASP A 194 -7.84 4.49 -13.40
N PHE A 195 -8.18 4.75 -14.65
CA PHE A 195 -7.72 3.93 -15.77
C PHE A 195 -7.49 4.78 -17.02
N LEU A 196 -6.54 4.35 -17.82
CA LEU A 196 -6.25 4.95 -19.13
C LEU A 196 -5.80 3.87 -20.10
N ASP A 197 -6.02 4.12 -21.40
CA ASP A 197 -5.48 3.26 -22.45
C ASP A 197 -5.47 3.96 -23.81
N VAL A 198 -4.62 3.45 -24.72
CA VAL A 198 -4.51 3.94 -26.10
C VAL A 198 -4.34 2.76 -27.05
N VAL A 199 -5.14 2.75 -28.11
CA VAL A 199 -5.13 1.71 -29.14
C VAL A 199 -5.26 2.36 -30.51
N GLU A 200 -4.39 1.99 -31.47
CA GLU A 200 -4.60 2.22 -32.86
C GLU A 200 -5.49 1.10 -33.42
N GLY A 201 -6.67 1.47 -33.93
CA GLY A 201 -7.63 0.53 -34.49
C GLY A 201 -7.25 0.07 -35.91
N ASP A 202 -7.88 -0.99 -36.40
CA ASP A 202 -7.72 -1.48 -37.77
C ASP A 202 -8.12 -0.45 -38.83
N ASP A 203 -8.90 0.57 -38.46
CA ASP A 203 -9.25 1.72 -39.29
C ASP A 203 -8.12 2.76 -39.41
N GLY A 204 -7.00 2.56 -38.69
CA GLY A 204 -5.86 3.48 -38.61
C GLY A 204 -6.16 4.75 -37.82
N LEU A 205 -7.21 4.74 -36.99
CA LEU A 205 -7.55 5.83 -36.07
C LEU A 205 -7.00 5.53 -34.68
N LEU A 206 -6.60 6.58 -33.99
CA LEU A 206 -6.13 6.44 -32.61
C LEU A 206 -7.31 6.60 -31.64
N HIS A 207 -7.56 5.57 -30.86
CA HIS A 207 -8.56 5.58 -29.81
C HIS A 207 -7.86 5.72 -28.45
N ALA A 208 -8.40 6.56 -27.58
CA ALA A 208 -7.90 6.70 -26.21
C ALA A 208 -9.06 6.79 -25.22
N VAL A 209 -8.77 6.39 -23.99
CA VAL A 209 -9.68 6.52 -22.85
C VAL A 209 -8.90 6.99 -21.64
N VAL A 210 -9.50 7.87 -20.87
CA VAL A 210 -9.13 8.14 -19.47
C VAL A 210 -10.42 8.09 -18.67
N GLY A 211 -10.41 7.49 -17.51
CA GLY A 211 -11.58 7.40 -16.65
C GLY A 211 -11.20 7.16 -15.20
N ASP A 212 -12.18 7.36 -14.33
CA ASP A 212 -12.08 7.17 -12.90
C ASP A 212 -13.31 6.42 -12.37
N VAL A 213 -13.08 5.45 -11.50
CA VAL A 213 -14.11 4.71 -10.78
C VAL A 213 -14.31 5.33 -9.41
N SER A 214 -15.53 5.77 -9.13
CA SER A 214 -15.88 6.40 -7.85
C SER A 214 -15.49 5.56 -6.64
N GLY A 215 -14.88 6.21 -5.64
CA GLY A 215 -14.41 5.55 -4.43
C GLY A 215 -12.94 5.15 -4.50
N HIS A 216 -12.46 4.45 -3.48
CA HIS A 216 -11.06 4.09 -3.33
C HIS A 216 -10.88 2.65 -2.85
N GLY A 217 -9.70 2.10 -3.03
CA GLY A 217 -9.32 0.78 -2.55
C GLY A 217 -9.48 -0.34 -3.58
N PRO A 218 -9.39 -1.60 -3.14
CA PRO A 218 -9.25 -2.75 -4.05
C PRO A 218 -10.43 -2.96 -5.01
N ASP A 219 -11.66 -2.64 -4.58
CA ASP A 219 -12.86 -2.83 -5.40
C ASP A 219 -12.90 -1.82 -6.56
N ALA A 220 -12.58 -0.55 -6.29
CA ALA A 220 -12.48 0.48 -7.32
C ALA A 220 -11.33 0.17 -8.30
N ALA A 221 -10.16 -0.22 -7.77
CA ALA A 221 -9.01 -0.61 -8.57
C ALA A 221 -9.31 -1.81 -9.50
N ALA A 222 -9.96 -2.85 -8.97
CA ALA A 222 -10.36 -4.01 -9.77
C ALA A 222 -11.31 -3.60 -10.90
N LEU A 223 -12.31 -2.76 -10.61
CA LEU A 223 -13.28 -2.28 -11.59
C LEU A 223 -12.62 -1.39 -12.65
N GLY A 224 -11.67 -0.52 -12.29
CA GLY A 224 -10.88 0.28 -13.22
C GLY A 224 -10.10 -0.59 -14.21
N VAL A 225 -9.44 -1.65 -13.73
CA VAL A 225 -8.76 -2.63 -14.58
C VAL A 225 -9.74 -3.35 -15.51
N PHE A 226 -10.90 -3.79 -15.01
CA PHE A 226 -11.93 -4.42 -15.83
C PHE A 226 -12.42 -3.50 -16.94
N LEU A 227 -12.73 -2.25 -16.62
CA LEU A 227 -13.20 -1.26 -17.58
C LEU A 227 -12.15 -0.96 -18.66
N ARG A 228 -10.88 -0.83 -18.28
CA ARG A 228 -9.78 -0.65 -19.22
C ARG A 228 -9.65 -1.81 -20.20
N ILE A 229 -9.64 -3.06 -19.68
CA ILE A 229 -9.50 -4.25 -20.53
C ILE A 229 -10.73 -4.42 -21.42
N ALA A 230 -11.93 -4.17 -20.88
CA ALA A 230 -13.16 -4.19 -21.65
C ALA A 230 -13.14 -3.17 -22.77
N TRP A 231 -12.77 -1.91 -22.48
CA TRP A 231 -12.62 -0.87 -23.47
C TRP A 231 -11.66 -1.27 -24.60
N ARG A 232 -10.46 -1.75 -24.25
CA ARG A 232 -9.48 -2.22 -25.24
C ARG A 232 -10.03 -3.32 -26.14
N SER A 233 -10.68 -4.31 -25.54
CA SER A 233 -11.28 -5.43 -26.29
C SER A 233 -12.41 -4.98 -27.22
N LEU A 234 -13.23 -4.04 -26.77
CA LEU A 234 -14.33 -3.48 -27.56
C LEU A 234 -13.82 -2.63 -28.72
N VAL A 235 -12.79 -1.80 -28.52
CA VAL A 235 -12.16 -1.01 -29.58
C VAL A 235 -11.54 -1.94 -30.62
N LEU A 236 -10.78 -2.94 -30.22
CA LEU A 236 -10.23 -3.96 -31.13
C LEU A 236 -11.32 -4.78 -31.84
N GLY A 237 -12.49 -4.89 -31.24
CA GLY A 237 -13.68 -5.49 -31.85
C GLY A 237 -14.46 -4.55 -32.79
N GLY A 238 -13.97 -3.31 -32.99
CA GLY A 238 -14.56 -2.31 -33.90
C GLY A 238 -15.70 -1.48 -33.31
N HIS A 239 -15.97 -1.59 -31.98
CA HIS A 239 -16.97 -0.74 -31.31
C HIS A 239 -16.44 0.67 -31.08
N GLN A 240 -17.28 1.68 -31.26
CA GLN A 240 -16.89 3.09 -31.17
C GLN A 240 -18.02 3.96 -30.56
N GLY A 241 -17.65 5.12 -30.04
CA GLY A 241 -18.58 6.17 -29.63
C GLY A 241 -19.60 5.73 -28.57
N GLU A 242 -20.84 6.10 -28.76
CA GLU A 242 -21.93 5.83 -27.83
C GLU A 242 -22.19 4.32 -27.61
N ASP A 243 -22.08 3.50 -28.67
CA ASP A 243 -22.25 2.05 -28.58
C ASP A 243 -21.18 1.44 -27.68
N LEU A 244 -19.93 1.92 -27.77
CA LEU A 244 -18.82 1.51 -26.89
C LEU A 244 -19.11 1.86 -25.42
N LEU A 245 -19.54 3.09 -25.14
CA LEU A 245 -19.92 3.53 -23.79
C LEU A 245 -21.06 2.71 -23.22
N HIS A 246 -22.06 2.40 -24.05
CA HIS A 246 -23.17 1.54 -23.63
C HIS A 246 -22.70 0.12 -23.22
N LEU A 247 -21.79 -0.47 -23.98
CA LEU A 247 -21.22 -1.78 -23.63
C LEU A 247 -20.38 -1.71 -22.37
N MET A 248 -19.58 -0.65 -22.20
CA MET A 248 -18.81 -0.41 -20.98
C MET A 248 -19.73 -0.25 -19.76
N GLU A 249 -20.83 0.51 -19.87
CA GLU A 249 -21.81 0.65 -18.79
C GLU A 249 -22.41 -0.71 -18.40
N ARG A 250 -22.77 -1.54 -19.36
CA ARG A 250 -23.30 -2.89 -19.10
C ARG A 250 -22.29 -3.76 -18.35
N ILE A 251 -21.02 -3.68 -18.72
CA ILE A 251 -19.94 -4.40 -18.05
C ILE A 251 -19.75 -3.85 -16.63
N LEU A 252 -19.70 -2.54 -16.45
CA LEU A 252 -19.60 -1.90 -15.14
C LEU A 252 -20.74 -2.38 -14.21
N ILE A 253 -21.97 -2.39 -14.69
CA ILE A 253 -23.13 -2.81 -13.89
C ILE A 253 -23.04 -4.30 -13.50
N ALA A 254 -22.49 -5.15 -14.38
CA ALA A 254 -22.34 -6.57 -14.12
C ALA A 254 -21.22 -6.88 -13.11
N GLU A 255 -20.14 -6.11 -13.16
CA GLU A 255 -18.92 -6.37 -12.36
C GLU A 255 -18.84 -5.58 -11.05
N ARG A 256 -19.58 -4.49 -10.90
CA ARG A 256 -19.54 -3.69 -9.67
C ARG A 256 -20.09 -4.45 -8.46
N GLY A 257 -19.33 -4.53 -7.39
CA GLY A 257 -19.76 -5.15 -6.12
C GLY A 257 -20.80 -4.34 -5.33
N SER A 258 -20.96 -3.05 -5.65
CA SER A 258 -21.95 -2.15 -5.03
C SER A 258 -22.67 -1.33 -6.06
N HIS A 259 -23.98 -1.10 -5.87
CA HIS A 259 -24.77 -0.21 -6.70
C HIS A 259 -24.34 1.27 -6.64
N SER A 260 -23.57 1.66 -5.64
CA SER A 260 -23.02 3.00 -5.49
C SER A 260 -21.80 3.27 -6.36
N LEU A 261 -21.16 2.23 -6.89
CA LEU A 261 -20.01 2.40 -7.78
C LEU A 261 -20.48 2.81 -9.18
N PHE A 262 -19.86 3.87 -9.68
CA PHE A 262 -20.04 4.40 -11.03
C PHE A 262 -18.67 4.77 -11.58
N ALA A 263 -18.59 5.10 -12.87
CA ALA A 263 -17.33 5.55 -13.46
C ALA A 263 -17.53 6.75 -14.36
N THR A 264 -16.60 7.69 -14.28
CA THR A 264 -16.47 8.75 -15.28
C THR A 264 -15.48 8.31 -16.35
N CYS A 265 -15.65 8.74 -17.60
CA CYS A 265 -14.62 8.57 -18.61
C CYS A 265 -14.74 9.56 -19.76
N ALA A 266 -13.59 9.90 -20.33
CA ALA A 266 -13.46 10.59 -21.61
C ALA A 266 -12.99 9.59 -22.67
N LEU A 267 -13.78 9.39 -23.72
CA LEU A 267 -13.38 8.68 -24.91
C LEU A 267 -12.93 9.67 -25.98
N LEU A 268 -11.83 9.32 -26.62
CA LEU A 268 -11.23 10.10 -27.70
C LEU A 268 -11.03 9.22 -28.93
N LYS A 269 -11.39 9.74 -30.10
CA LYS A 269 -11.04 9.17 -31.40
C LYS A 269 -10.35 10.24 -32.25
N LEU A 270 -9.07 10.05 -32.54
CA LEU A 270 -8.24 10.99 -33.28
C LEU A 270 -8.00 10.47 -34.68
N ASP A 271 -8.41 11.29 -35.67
CA ASP A 271 -8.14 11.09 -37.10
C ASP A 271 -7.09 12.11 -37.55
N GLN A 272 -5.84 11.66 -37.63
CA GLN A 272 -4.74 12.52 -38.07
C GLN A 272 -4.87 12.92 -39.54
N ARG A 273 -5.49 12.09 -40.38
CA ARG A 273 -5.66 12.38 -41.83
C ARG A 273 -6.73 13.44 -42.08
N ALA A 274 -7.81 13.35 -41.32
CA ALA A 274 -8.88 14.37 -41.33
C ALA A 274 -8.51 15.62 -40.50
N GLY A 275 -7.50 15.55 -39.64
CA GLY A 275 -7.14 16.63 -38.71
C GLY A 275 -8.25 16.89 -37.72
N THR A 276 -8.89 15.87 -37.19
CA THR A 276 -10.01 15.99 -36.25
C THR A 276 -9.87 15.05 -35.06
N VAL A 277 -10.47 15.45 -33.94
CA VAL A 277 -10.71 14.59 -32.79
C VAL A 277 -12.21 14.55 -32.48
N THR A 278 -12.73 13.36 -32.20
CA THR A 278 -14.10 13.18 -31.73
C THR A 278 -14.05 12.75 -30.26
N LEU A 279 -14.78 13.44 -29.41
CA LEU A 279 -14.84 13.25 -27.97
C LEU A 279 -16.23 12.80 -27.55
N HIS A 280 -16.27 11.90 -26.54
CA HIS A 280 -17.48 11.60 -25.76
C HIS A 280 -17.09 11.70 -24.27
N LEU A 281 -17.79 12.52 -23.52
CA LEU A 281 -17.56 12.69 -22.09
C LEU A 281 -18.70 12.05 -21.29
N ALA A 282 -18.39 11.02 -20.52
CA ALA A 282 -19.33 10.38 -19.61
C ALA A 282 -19.04 10.85 -18.17
N GLY A 283 -19.55 12.05 -17.82
CA GLY A 283 -19.33 12.66 -16.52
C GLY A 283 -17.88 13.03 -16.20
N HIS A 284 -17.01 13.06 -17.20
CA HIS A 284 -15.57 13.31 -17.05
C HIS A 284 -15.21 14.72 -17.48
N HIS A 285 -14.04 15.20 -17.04
CA HIS A 285 -13.51 16.53 -17.38
C HIS A 285 -13.20 16.68 -18.85
N GLU A 286 -13.25 17.92 -19.33
CA GLU A 286 -12.79 18.30 -20.66
C GLU A 286 -11.28 18.11 -20.79
N PRO A 287 -10.80 17.58 -21.94
CA PRO A 287 -9.36 17.53 -22.20
C PRO A 287 -8.79 18.92 -22.48
N LEU A 288 -7.49 19.08 -22.24
CA LEU A 288 -6.76 20.31 -22.54
C LEU A 288 -6.11 20.22 -23.90
N LEU A 289 -6.38 21.20 -24.79
CA LEU A 289 -5.70 21.34 -26.06
C LEU A 289 -4.57 22.38 -25.93
N THR A 290 -3.36 21.95 -26.17
CA THR A 290 -2.16 22.80 -26.21
C THR A 290 -1.79 23.08 -27.67
N THR A 291 -1.68 24.35 -28.03
CA THR A 291 -1.32 24.85 -29.35
C THR A 291 -0.15 25.82 -29.25
N VAL A 292 0.26 26.43 -30.36
CA VAL A 292 1.27 27.51 -30.37
C VAL A 292 0.78 28.78 -29.65
N ASP A 293 -0.56 28.93 -29.52
CA ASP A 293 -1.19 30.12 -28.91
C ASP A 293 -1.46 29.93 -27.40
N GLY A 294 -1.18 28.72 -26.85
CA GLY A 294 -1.39 28.40 -25.44
C GLY A 294 -2.19 27.14 -25.21
N THR A 295 -2.59 26.92 -23.96
CA THR A 295 -3.38 25.75 -23.53
C THR A 295 -4.77 26.19 -23.08
N HIS A 296 -5.81 25.47 -23.53
CA HIS A 296 -7.20 25.73 -23.13
C HIS A 296 -8.02 24.44 -23.04
N GLU A 297 -9.12 24.48 -22.32
CA GLU A 297 -10.08 23.39 -22.28
C GLU A 297 -10.81 23.24 -23.62
N VAL A 298 -11.00 22.01 -24.04
CA VAL A 298 -11.82 21.69 -25.22
C VAL A 298 -13.27 21.66 -24.81
N THR A 299 -14.05 22.66 -25.18
CA THR A 299 -15.51 22.66 -24.93
C THR A 299 -16.17 21.48 -25.61
N ALA A 300 -16.76 20.56 -24.84
CA ALA A 300 -17.42 19.36 -25.32
C ALA A 300 -18.77 19.13 -24.64
N ALA A 301 -19.66 18.41 -25.34
CA ALA A 301 -20.95 18.04 -24.77
C ALA A 301 -20.77 16.90 -23.73
N HIS A 302 -21.45 17.02 -22.60
CA HIS A 302 -21.40 16.05 -21.51
C HIS A 302 -22.55 15.06 -21.54
N GLY A 303 -22.26 13.78 -21.30
CA GLY A 303 -23.20 12.76 -20.87
C GLY A 303 -23.04 12.47 -19.38
N ILE A 304 -23.96 11.70 -18.82
CA ILE A 304 -23.91 11.26 -17.42
C ILE A 304 -22.83 10.19 -17.25
N ALA A 305 -22.21 10.12 -16.06
CA ALA A 305 -21.26 9.08 -15.73
C ALA A 305 -21.89 7.67 -15.83
N LEU A 306 -21.08 6.69 -16.22
CA LEU A 306 -21.51 5.30 -16.42
C LEU A 306 -22.04 4.70 -15.11
N GLY A 307 -23.22 4.11 -15.14
CA GLY A 307 -23.81 3.40 -14.01
C GLY A 307 -24.60 4.25 -13.02
N ILE A 308 -24.65 5.59 -13.17
CA ILE A 308 -25.51 6.46 -12.34
C ILE A 308 -26.99 6.26 -12.70
N VAL A 309 -27.31 6.27 -13.99
CA VAL A 309 -28.67 5.99 -14.48
C VAL A 309 -28.61 4.87 -15.51
N PRO A 310 -28.61 3.61 -15.06
CA PRO A 310 -28.47 2.45 -15.95
C PRO A 310 -29.49 2.47 -17.10
N GLY A 311 -28.96 2.31 -18.33
CA GLY A 311 -29.77 2.25 -19.54
C GLY A 311 -30.15 3.61 -20.15
N LEU A 312 -29.75 4.71 -19.52
CA LEU A 312 -29.82 6.02 -20.16
C LEU A 312 -28.75 6.11 -21.26
N ARG A 313 -29.18 6.16 -22.52
CA ARG A 313 -28.29 6.26 -23.67
C ARG A 313 -28.21 7.70 -24.11
N SER A 314 -27.24 8.46 -23.60
CA SER A 314 -27.03 9.85 -24.03
C SER A 314 -25.63 10.31 -23.71
N TRP A 315 -24.69 9.96 -24.59
CA TRP A 315 -23.32 10.46 -24.57
C TRP A 315 -23.02 11.16 -25.90
N PRO A 316 -23.42 12.43 -26.03
CA PRO A 316 -23.25 13.15 -27.27
C PRO A 316 -21.80 13.27 -27.68
N SER A 317 -21.53 13.24 -28.99
CA SER A 317 -20.19 13.44 -29.52
C SER A 317 -19.92 14.93 -29.78
N THR A 318 -18.68 15.34 -29.56
CA THR A 318 -18.16 16.63 -30.01
C THR A 318 -16.95 16.39 -30.91
N THR A 319 -16.98 16.95 -32.12
CA THR A 319 -15.84 16.86 -33.05
C THR A 319 -15.16 18.22 -33.15
N VAL A 320 -13.86 18.23 -32.93
CA VAL A 320 -13.00 19.42 -32.90
C VAL A 320 -11.95 19.30 -34.01
N ALA A 321 -11.73 20.37 -34.75
CA ALA A 321 -10.62 20.44 -35.69
C ALA A 321 -9.30 20.63 -34.96
N LEU A 322 -8.27 19.88 -35.35
CA LEU A 322 -6.96 19.94 -34.75
C LEU A 322 -6.02 20.86 -35.54
N PRO A 323 -5.15 21.64 -34.88
CA PRO A 323 -4.07 22.35 -35.55
C PRO A 323 -3.06 21.36 -36.17
N ALA A 324 -2.22 21.85 -37.09
CA ALA A 324 -1.21 21.06 -37.75
C ALA A 324 -0.16 20.44 -36.74
N ALA A 325 0.06 21.10 -35.64
CA ALA A 325 0.87 20.63 -34.52
C ALA A 325 0.21 21.04 -33.20
N GLY A 326 0.23 20.15 -32.21
CA GLY A 326 -0.38 20.40 -30.91
C GLY A 326 -0.32 19.18 -30.00
N ALA A 327 -0.92 19.32 -28.84
CA ALA A 327 -1.07 18.20 -27.92
C ALA A 327 -2.45 18.23 -27.26
N LEU A 328 -3.00 17.04 -27.00
CA LEU A 328 -4.22 16.86 -26.22
C LEU A 328 -3.89 16.12 -24.93
N THR A 329 -4.29 16.69 -23.80
CA THR A 329 -4.07 16.10 -22.49
C THR A 329 -5.40 15.75 -21.84
N LEU A 330 -5.58 14.46 -21.56
CA LEU A 330 -6.67 13.92 -20.75
C LEU A 330 -6.11 13.63 -19.36
N TYR A 331 -6.92 13.82 -18.33
CA TYR A 331 -6.47 13.65 -16.94
C TYR A 331 -7.66 13.31 -16.04
N THR A 332 -7.38 12.74 -14.87
CA THR A 332 -8.36 12.49 -13.81
C THR A 332 -8.32 13.62 -12.78
N ASP A 333 -9.34 13.71 -11.94
CA ASP A 333 -9.51 14.78 -10.95
C ASP A 333 -8.35 14.87 -9.95
N GLY A 334 -7.63 13.77 -9.73
CA GLY A 334 -6.39 13.78 -8.95
C GLY A 334 -5.37 14.85 -9.36
N LEU A 335 -5.42 15.35 -10.60
CA LEU A 335 -4.57 16.45 -11.06
C LEU A 335 -5.09 17.83 -10.61
N THR A 336 -6.38 17.98 -10.35
CA THR A 336 -7.06 19.26 -10.07
C THR A 336 -7.63 19.40 -8.67
N GLU A 337 -7.91 18.29 -7.99
CA GLU A 337 -8.50 18.29 -6.65
C GLU A 337 -7.52 18.62 -5.52
N GLY A 338 -6.23 18.60 -5.80
CA GLY A 338 -5.18 19.03 -4.87
C GLY A 338 -5.34 20.48 -4.45
N HIS A 339 -4.70 20.86 -3.34
CA HIS A 339 -4.72 22.23 -2.85
C HIS A 339 -3.77 23.14 -3.64
N SER A 340 -4.09 24.43 -3.74
CA SER A 340 -3.30 25.45 -4.45
C SER A 340 -2.23 26.12 -3.57
N GLY A 341 -1.81 25.49 -2.47
CA GLY A 341 -0.80 26.00 -1.54
C GLY A 341 -1.20 25.91 -0.07
N ALA A 342 -0.88 26.95 0.72
CA ALA A 342 -1.13 26.95 2.18
C ALA A 342 -2.62 27.10 2.54
N ASP A 343 -3.39 27.74 1.67
CA ASP A 343 -4.83 27.92 1.82
C ASP A 343 -5.58 26.64 1.42
N ASN A 344 -6.84 26.53 1.84
CA ASN A 344 -7.64 25.33 1.64
C ASN A 344 -8.34 25.32 0.28
N ASP A 345 -7.95 26.18 -0.66
CA ASP A 345 -8.51 26.27 -1.98
C ASP A 345 -7.98 25.14 -2.87
N ARG A 346 -8.86 24.53 -3.66
CA ARG A 346 -8.47 23.53 -4.65
C ARG A 346 -7.76 24.18 -5.83
N LEU A 347 -6.85 23.45 -6.46
CA LEU A 347 -6.15 23.93 -7.66
C LEU A 347 -7.13 24.26 -8.78
N GLY A 348 -8.09 23.37 -9.04
CA GLY A 348 -9.06 23.49 -10.10
C GLY A 348 -8.44 23.54 -11.50
N VAL A 349 -9.28 23.67 -12.52
CA VAL A 349 -8.80 23.72 -13.91
C VAL A 349 -8.09 25.03 -14.22
N GLU A 350 -8.54 26.17 -13.70
CA GLU A 350 -7.88 27.46 -13.88
C GLU A 350 -6.46 27.47 -13.29
N GLY A 351 -6.28 26.90 -12.09
CA GLY A 351 -4.99 26.74 -11.49
C GLY A 351 -4.08 25.80 -12.28
N LEU A 352 -4.64 24.69 -12.81
CA LEU A 352 -3.92 23.76 -13.66
C LEU A 352 -3.43 24.43 -14.96
N LEU A 353 -4.28 25.21 -15.63
CA LEU A 353 -3.90 25.97 -16.84
C LEU A 353 -2.79 26.95 -16.54
N THR A 354 -2.92 27.73 -15.46
CA THR A 354 -1.87 28.67 -14.99
C THR A 354 -0.56 27.94 -14.73
N LEU A 355 -0.63 26.76 -14.11
CA LEU A 355 0.55 25.95 -13.84
C LEU A 355 1.23 25.48 -15.13
N ILE A 356 0.46 24.95 -16.10
CA ILE A 356 0.98 24.51 -17.40
C ILE A 356 1.69 25.67 -18.11
N GLU A 357 1.11 26.84 -18.14
CA GLU A 357 1.69 28.03 -18.78
C GLU A 357 2.97 28.50 -18.08
N SER A 358 3.10 28.27 -16.77
CA SER A 358 4.30 28.64 -15.99
C SER A 358 5.47 27.68 -16.19
N LEU A 359 5.23 26.48 -16.71
CA LEU A 359 6.28 25.49 -16.90
C LEU A 359 7.15 25.83 -18.12
N PRO A 360 8.48 25.72 -18.01
CA PRO A 360 9.34 25.92 -19.16
C PRO A 360 9.12 24.85 -20.23
N PRO A 361 9.29 25.19 -21.52
CA PRO A 361 9.23 24.25 -22.61
C PRO A 361 10.14 23.04 -22.37
N ALA A 362 9.62 21.83 -22.62
CA ALA A 362 10.34 20.58 -22.41
C ALA A 362 9.84 19.48 -23.34
N ASP A 363 10.56 18.37 -23.39
CA ASP A 363 10.03 17.13 -23.98
C ASP A 363 8.71 16.74 -23.31
N PRO A 364 7.71 16.21 -24.06
CA PRO A 364 6.39 15.87 -23.52
C PRO A 364 6.41 15.05 -22.22
N ALA A 365 7.30 14.06 -22.14
CA ALA A 365 7.42 13.24 -20.93
C ALA A 365 7.94 14.05 -19.74
N VAL A 366 8.94 14.88 -19.96
CA VAL A 366 9.51 15.78 -18.92
C VAL A 366 8.48 16.84 -18.50
N HIS A 367 7.68 17.34 -19.46
CA HIS A 367 6.63 18.31 -19.17
C HIS A 367 5.56 17.71 -18.24
N VAL A 368 5.06 16.51 -18.57
CA VAL A 368 4.07 15.81 -17.72
C VAL A 368 4.66 15.49 -16.35
N ASP A 369 5.91 15.05 -16.26
CA ASP A 369 6.57 14.77 -14.98
C ASP A 369 6.68 16.03 -14.11
N ARG A 370 7.05 17.18 -14.69
CA ARG A 370 7.11 18.46 -13.97
C ARG A 370 5.73 18.92 -13.52
N LEU A 371 4.73 18.79 -14.37
CA LEU A 371 3.35 19.15 -14.04
C LEU A 371 2.89 18.37 -12.79
N ILE A 372 3.08 17.08 -12.77
CA ILE A 372 2.74 16.22 -11.64
C ILE A 372 3.53 16.59 -10.38
N GLN A 373 4.85 16.84 -10.52
CA GLN A 373 5.69 17.24 -9.39
C GLN A 373 5.23 18.57 -8.76
N GLU A 374 4.89 19.56 -9.59
CA GLU A 374 4.41 20.84 -9.08
C GLU A 374 3.03 20.75 -8.44
N THR A 375 2.12 19.94 -9.01
CA THR A 375 0.81 19.66 -8.41
C THR A 375 0.98 19.00 -7.04
N HIS A 376 1.85 18.02 -6.91
CA HIS A 376 2.17 17.38 -5.63
C HIS A 376 2.81 18.38 -4.63
N ARG A 377 3.69 19.24 -5.09
CA ARG A 377 4.32 20.27 -4.25
C ARG A 377 3.30 21.26 -3.69
N LEU A 378 2.37 21.72 -4.53
CA LEU A 378 1.29 22.63 -4.11
C LEU A 378 0.36 21.98 -3.08
N ASN A 379 0.09 20.72 -3.27
CA ASN A 379 -0.75 19.93 -2.36
C ASN A 379 -0.07 19.60 -1.00
N ALA A 380 1.24 19.83 -0.86
CA ALA A 380 2.01 19.61 0.37
C ALA A 380 1.80 18.23 1.01
N GLY A 381 1.61 17.19 0.20
CA GLY A 381 1.42 15.81 0.66
C GLY A 381 0.05 15.51 1.28
N ARG A 382 -0.94 16.40 1.14
CA ARG A 382 -2.31 16.20 1.67
C ARG A 382 -3.18 15.31 0.77
N HIS A 383 -2.72 15.06 -0.44
CA HIS A 383 -3.48 14.37 -1.45
C HIS A 383 -3.37 12.85 -1.32
N SER A 384 -4.48 12.17 -1.50
CA SER A 384 -4.57 10.71 -1.42
C SER A 384 -5.41 10.10 -2.55
N ASP A 385 -5.69 10.88 -3.62
CA ASP A 385 -6.44 10.35 -4.76
C ASP A 385 -5.53 9.83 -5.88
N ASP A 386 -6.07 8.93 -6.69
CA ASP A 386 -5.38 8.40 -7.84
C ASP A 386 -5.19 9.50 -8.90
N LEU A 387 -4.15 9.41 -9.71
CA LEU A 387 -3.85 10.38 -10.74
C LEU A 387 -3.46 9.66 -12.02
N ALA A 388 -4.23 9.91 -13.07
CA ALA A 388 -3.92 9.46 -14.41
C ALA A 388 -3.81 10.65 -15.37
N VAL A 389 -2.74 10.69 -16.16
CA VAL A 389 -2.53 11.69 -17.23
C VAL A 389 -2.15 10.98 -18.50
N LEU A 390 -2.85 11.31 -19.56
CA LEU A 390 -2.59 10.86 -20.92
C LEU A 390 -2.41 12.05 -21.84
N ARG A 391 -1.24 12.21 -22.42
CA ARG A 391 -0.92 13.27 -23.37
C ARG A 391 -0.60 12.67 -24.74
N LEU A 392 -1.24 13.20 -25.76
CA LEU A 392 -1.09 12.85 -27.17
C LEU A 392 -0.51 14.05 -27.92
N ASP A 393 0.71 13.95 -28.43
CA ASP A 393 1.37 15.01 -29.19
C ASP A 393 1.46 14.64 -30.67
N TRP A 394 1.16 15.59 -31.58
CA TRP A 394 1.24 15.41 -33.03
C TRP A 394 1.92 16.60 -33.71
N GLY A 395 2.46 16.38 -34.90
CA GLY A 395 3.24 17.37 -35.63
C GLY A 395 4.62 17.62 -34.99
N ASP A 396 5.39 18.55 -35.56
CA ASP A 396 6.65 18.99 -34.95
C ASP A 396 6.38 19.92 -33.77
N THR A 397 6.10 19.33 -32.61
CA THR A 397 5.88 20.04 -31.36
C THR A 397 7.18 20.53 -30.71
N HIS A 398 8.17 20.92 -31.49
CA HIS A 398 9.24 21.75 -30.96
C HIS A 398 8.67 23.14 -30.70
N PHE A 399 7.88 23.28 -29.60
CA PHE A 399 7.56 24.59 -29.07
C PHE A 399 8.88 25.30 -28.83
N ARG A 400 9.18 26.30 -29.67
CA ARG A 400 10.42 27.07 -29.64
C ARG A 400 10.64 27.60 -28.23
N ALA A 401 11.85 27.35 -27.73
CA ALA A 401 12.42 28.01 -26.54
C ALA A 401 12.36 29.52 -26.64
#